data_e50c0846a290f99bea0126111450ce67
#
_entry.id   e50c0846a290f99bea0126111450ce67
#
_cell.length_a   1.000
_cell.length_b   1.000
_cell.length_c   1.000
_cell.angle_alpha   90.00
_cell.angle_beta   90.00
_cell.angle_gamma   90.00
#
_symmetry.space_group_name_H-M   'P 1'
#
loop_
_entity.id
_entity.type
_entity.pdbx_description
1 polymer ?
#
loop_
_entity_poly.entity_id
_entity_poly.type
_entity_poly.pdbx_seq_one_letter_code
_entity_poly.pdbx_strand_id
1 'polypeptide(L)'
;EAAKDVPNGSLDFVYIDANHDYEKVLADIAVWAPIVKLGGVVCGHDFCSSWPGVILAATEMAHLLGKELHHNGTPEEPIEDWWFIK
;
A
#
# COMPACT_ATOMS: atom_id res chain seq x y z
N GLU A 1 17.49 -0.83 7.68
CA GLU A 1 16.39 -0.64 6.75
C GLU A 1 16.35 0.79 6.23
N ALA A 2 16.11 0.95 4.91
CA ALA A 2 16.19 2.26 4.25
C ALA A 2 15.23 3.29 4.85
N ALA A 3 14.06 2.87 5.31
CA ALA A 3 13.05 3.77 5.87
C ALA A 3 13.51 4.50 7.13
N LYS A 4 14.47 3.95 7.87
CA LYS A 4 14.96 4.58 9.11
C LYS A 4 15.63 5.92 8.87
N ASP A 5 16.22 6.09 7.69
CA ASP A 5 16.98 7.30 7.38
C ASP A 5 16.14 8.35 6.66
N VAL A 6 14.85 8.08 6.45
CA VAL A 6 13.95 8.97 5.71
C VAL A 6 12.99 9.64 6.69
N PRO A 7 12.99 10.99 6.76
CA PRO A 7 12.08 11.69 7.66
C PRO A 7 10.61 11.46 7.31
N ASN A 8 9.76 11.43 8.33
CA ASN A 8 8.32 11.34 8.12
C ASN A 8 7.83 12.53 7.28
N GLY A 9 6.90 12.26 6.39
CA GLY A 9 6.30 13.30 5.55
C GLY A 9 7.21 13.83 4.46
N SER A 10 8.29 13.12 4.11
CA SER A 10 9.26 13.60 3.13
C SER A 10 9.02 13.11 1.71
N LEU A 11 8.27 12.02 1.51
CA LEU A 11 8.03 11.44 0.20
C LEU A 11 6.67 11.83 -0.36
N ASP A 12 6.62 12.07 -1.66
CA ASP A 12 5.36 12.31 -2.37
C ASP A 12 4.53 11.04 -2.52
N PHE A 13 5.20 9.91 -2.68
CA PHE A 13 4.53 8.61 -2.77
C PHE A 13 5.49 7.49 -2.39
N VAL A 14 4.93 6.31 -2.12
CA VAL A 14 5.70 5.08 -1.96
C VAL A 14 4.98 3.95 -2.72
N TYR A 15 5.75 3.14 -3.41
CA TYR A 15 5.24 1.97 -4.15
C TYR A 15 5.73 0.70 -3.47
N ILE A 16 4.80 -0.09 -2.97
CA ILE A 16 5.11 -1.29 -2.19
C ILE A 16 4.94 -2.52 -3.10
N ASP A 17 6.04 -3.13 -3.47
CA ASP A 17 6.06 -4.26 -4.43
C ASP A 17 7.09 -5.32 -4.04
N ALA A 18 7.26 -5.58 -2.76
CA ALA A 18 8.33 -6.48 -2.31
C ALA A 18 7.84 -7.87 -1.95
N ASN A 19 6.58 -8.05 -1.56
CA ASN A 19 6.11 -9.32 -1.02
C ASN A 19 4.61 -9.47 -1.20
N HIS A 20 4.13 -10.73 -1.17
CA HIS A 20 2.71 -11.05 -1.30
C HIS A 20 2.11 -11.58 0.01
N ASP A 21 2.94 -11.78 1.01
CA ASP A 21 2.54 -12.31 2.29
C ASP A 21 1.86 -11.21 3.11
N TYR A 22 0.69 -11.50 3.64
CA TYR A 22 -0.13 -10.55 4.39
C TYR A 22 0.68 -9.81 5.47
N GLU A 23 1.41 -10.55 6.31
CA GLU A 23 2.14 -9.93 7.42
C GLU A 23 3.24 -9.00 6.92
N LYS A 24 3.90 -9.37 5.83
CA LYS A 24 5.00 -8.57 5.27
C LYS A 24 4.49 -7.34 4.54
N VAL A 25 3.39 -7.45 3.81
CA VAL A 25 2.76 -6.29 3.17
C VAL A 25 2.27 -5.32 4.25
N LEU A 26 1.62 -5.84 5.28
CA LEU A 26 1.14 -5.04 6.40
C LEU A 26 2.29 -4.28 7.07
N ALA A 27 3.39 -4.99 7.34
CA ALA A 27 4.57 -4.39 7.96
C ALA A 27 5.20 -3.31 7.07
N ASP A 28 5.28 -3.56 5.75
CA ASP A 28 5.81 -2.59 4.81
C ASP A 28 4.96 -1.32 4.77
N ILE A 29 3.65 -1.46 4.73
CA ILE A 29 2.76 -0.29 4.76
C ILE A 29 2.95 0.48 6.06
N ALA A 30 3.02 -0.22 7.18
CA ALA A 30 3.20 0.41 8.49
C ALA A 30 4.52 1.18 8.59
N VAL A 31 5.57 0.69 7.93
CA VAL A 31 6.88 1.34 7.91
C VAL A 31 6.90 2.55 6.99
N TRP A 32 6.34 2.41 5.78
CA TRP A 32 6.49 3.43 4.73
C TRP A 32 5.39 4.50 4.72
N ALA A 33 4.17 4.17 5.18
CA ALA A 33 3.08 5.14 5.16
C ALA A 33 3.38 6.43 5.93
N PRO A 34 4.01 6.39 7.13
CA PRO A 34 4.34 7.62 7.83
C PRO A 34 5.30 8.54 7.08
N ILE A 35 6.11 7.97 6.19
CA ILE A 35 7.14 8.70 5.44
C ILE A 35 6.53 9.50 4.31
N VAL A 36 5.39 9.08 3.80
CA VAL A 36 4.64 9.80 2.76
C VAL A 36 3.99 11.03 3.39
N LYS A 37 4.09 12.17 2.72
CA LYS A 37 3.48 13.41 3.19
C LYS A 37 1.95 13.36 3.12
N LEU A 38 1.28 14.21 3.87
CA LEU A 38 -0.18 14.37 3.75
C LEU A 38 -0.54 14.78 2.33
N GLY A 39 -1.52 14.10 1.74
CA GLY A 39 -1.89 14.28 0.35
C GLY A 39 -1.07 13.44 -0.63
N GLY A 40 -0.02 12.77 -0.16
CA GLY A 40 0.76 11.85 -0.96
C GLY A 40 0.07 10.51 -1.12
N VAL A 41 0.68 9.62 -1.90
CA VAL A 41 0.07 8.33 -2.28
C VAL A 41 0.86 7.16 -1.70
N VAL A 42 0.14 6.26 -1.05
CA VAL A 42 0.66 4.94 -0.68
C VAL A 42 0.03 3.94 -1.66
N CYS A 43 0.85 3.22 -2.40
CA CYS A 43 0.36 2.33 -3.44
C CYS A 43 1.20 1.06 -3.52
N GLY A 44 0.68 0.10 -4.26
CA GLY A 44 1.36 -1.17 -4.47
C GLY A 44 0.74 -1.96 -5.60
N HIS A 45 1.21 -3.18 -5.76
CA HIS A 45 0.83 -4.06 -6.86
C HIS A 45 0.28 -5.38 -6.31
N ASP A 46 -0.14 -6.26 -7.21
CA ASP A 46 -0.62 -7.62 -6.90
C ASP A 46 -1.90 -7.65 -6.06
N PHE A 47 -2.76 -6.64 -6.22
CA PHE A 47 -4.08 -6.62 -5.60
C PHE A 47 -5.03 -7.49 -6.41
N CYS A 48 -4.91 -8.80 -6.26
CA CYS A 48 -5.69 -9.76 -7.02
C CYS A 48 -5.95 -11.03 -6.22
N SER A 49 -6.84 -11.87 -6.73
CA SER A 49 -7.26 -13.10 -6.05
C SER A 49 -6.13 -14.14 -5.89
N SER A 50 -5.08 -14.05 -6.70
CA SER A 50 -3.91 -14.93 -6.56
C SER A 50 -3.09 -14.58 -5.31
N TRP A 51 -3.24 -13.37 -4.80
CA TRP A 51 -2.49 -12.87 -3.65
C TRP A 51 -3.41 -12.27 -2.61
N PRO A 52 -4.27 -13.08 -1.95
CA PRO A 52 -5.26 -12.55 -1.01
C PRO A 52 -4.64 -11.82 0.18
N GLY A 53 -3.39 -12.12 0.52
CA GLY A 53 -2.69 -11.40 1.59
C GLY A 53 -2.46 -9.94 1.26
N VAL A 54 -2.22 -9.60 0.00
CA VAL A 54 -2.08 -8.21 -0.44
C VAL A 54 -3.40 -7.46 -0.30
N ILE A 55 -4.50 -8.07 -0.77
CA ILE A 55 -5.83 -7.48 -0.65
C ILE A 55 -6.17 -7.20 0.80
N LEU A 56 -5.95 -8.18 1.66
CA LEU A 56 -6.29 -8.06 3.08
C LEU A 56 -5.45 -6.98 3.77
N ALA A 57 -4.14 -6.98 3.54
CA ALA A 57 -3.24 -6.02 4.17
C ALA A 57 -3.53 -4.59 3.73
N ALA A 58 -3.69 -4.36 2.44
CA ALA A 58 -3.99 -3.03 1.91
C ALA A 58 -5.34 -2.52 2.43
N THR A 59 -6.35 -3.39 2.46
CA THR A 59 -7.69 -3.05 2.94
C THR A 59 -7.67 -2.70 4.43
N GLU A 60 -6.99 -3.52 5.24
CA GLU A 60 -6.89 -3.26 6.67
C GLU A 60 -6.17 -1.95 6.99
N MET A 61 -5.04 -1.70 6.33
CA MET A 61 -4.27 -0.49 6.60
C MET A 61 -5.00 0.76 6.17
N ALA A 62 -5.67 0.74 5.02
CA ALA A 62 -6.50 1.86 4.59
C ALA A 62 -7.61 2.13 5.61
N HIS A 63 -8.26 1.07 6.09
CA HIS A 63 -9.32 1.18 7.09
C HIS A 63 -8.80 1.76 8.41
N LEU A 64 -7.67 1.25 8.90
CA LEU A 64 -7.07 1.74 10.15
C LEU A 64 -6.68 3.21 10.07
N LEU A 65 -6.25 3.66 8.90
CA LEU A 65 -5.86 5.05 8.69
C LEU A 65 -7.03 5.95 8.31
N GLY A 66 -8.23 5.39 8.19
CA GLY A 66 -9.44 6.14 7.82
C GLY A 66 -9.42 6.62 6.37
N LYS A 67 -8.77 5.88 5.49
CA LYS A 67 -8.62 6.26 4.08
C LYS A 67 -9.40 5.32 3.19
N GLU A 68 -9.86 5.84 2.06
CA GLU A 68 -10.53 5.05 1.05
C GLU A 68 -9.51 4.31 0.20
N LEU A 69 -9.66 3.00 0.08
CA LEU A 69 -8.79 2.19 -0.77
C LEU A 69 -9.32 2.17 -2.20
N HIS A 70 -8.43 2.41 -3.14
CA HIS A 70 -8.73 2.33 -4.57
C HIS A 70 -7.92 1.21 -5.21
N HIS A 71 -8.45 0.64 -6.27
CA HIS A 71 -7.73 -0.32 -7.11
C HIS A 71 -8.27 -0.23 -8.54
N ASN A 72 -7.47 -0.66 -9.50
CA ASN A 72 -7.81 -0.46 -10.92
C ASN A 72 -8.06 -1.75 -11.70
N GLY A 73 -8.22 -2.88 -11.06
CA GLY A 73 -8.49 -4.13 -11.75
C GLY A 73 -9.98 -4.38 -11.98
N THR A 74 -10.29 -5.09 -13.07
CA THR A 74 -11.62 -5.68 -13.30
C THR A 74 -11.43 -7.15 -13.62
N PRO A 75 -12.50 -7.97 -13.56
CA PRO A 75 -12.37 -9.38 -13.95
C PRO A 75 -11.88 -9.59 -15.38
N GLU A 76 -12.17 -8.65 -16.28
CA GLU A 76 -11.77 -8.72 -17.69
C GLU A 76 -10.37 -8.17 -17.91
N GLU A 77 -9.95 -7.20 -17.11
CA GLU A 77 -8.64 -6.55 -17.21
C GLU A 77 -8.01 -6.46 -15.82
N PRO A 78 -7.31 -7.50 -15.38
CA PRO A 78 -6.75 -7.53 -14.04
C PRO A 78 -5.47 -6.70 -13.92
N ILE A 79 -5.63 -5.39 -14.01
CA ILE A 79 -4.56 -4.47 -13.64
C ILE A 79 -4.64 -4.35 -12.13
N GLU A 80 -3.59 -4.70 -11.45
CA GLU A 80 -3.64 -5.10 -10.05
C GLU A 80 -3.04 -4.06 -9.10
N ASP A 81 -3.07 -2.79 -9.46
CA ASP A 81 -2.57 -1.72 -8.59
C ASP A 81 -3.63 -1.34 -7.56
N TRP A 82 -3.14 -1.00 -6.38
CA TRP A 82 -3.99 -0.45 -5.32
C TRP A 82 -3.34 0.82 -4.78
N TRP A 83 -4.15 1.71 -4.22
CA TRP A 83 -3.61 2.92 -3.59
C TRP A 83 -4.61 3.55 -2.63
N PHE A 84 -4.09 4.33 -1.70
CA PHE A 84 -4.87 5.28 -0.95
C PHE A 84 -4.10 6.59 -0.82
N ILE A 85 -4.83 7.67 -0.64
CA ILE A 85 -4.24 9.00 -0.50
C ILE A 85 -4.15 9.35 0.97
N LYS A 86 -2.97 9.68 1.41
CA LYS A 86 -2.70 10.04 2.79
C LYS A 86 -3.10 11.50 3.04
#